data_8a8c2b14b9148fc1ef5280e5525b44c9
#
_entry.id   8a8c2b14b9148fc1ef5280e5525b44c9
#
_cell.length_a   1.000
_cell.length_b   1.000
_cell.length_c   1.000
_cell.angle_alpha   90.00
_cell.angle_beta   90.00
_cell.angle_gamma   90.00
#
_symmetry.space_group_name_H-M   'P 1'
#
loop_
_entity.id
_entity.type
_entity.pdbx_description
1 polymer ?
#
loop_
_entity_poly.entity_id
_entity_poly.type
_entity_poly.pdbx_seq_one_letter_code
_entity_poly.pdbx_strand_id
1 'polypeptide(L)'
;MTQPDVNIESEPRTSDGAGDIVVGVDGSEESFTALQWALREASLSGRAVNAVYAWTHSWDMGAQPDNPDAWEKASKAITEQLLDWVNEASAGIAFDPDNLKLTSVHASGTTGLLQIGADAQQIVVGRRSLGRVTRWFVGSLSSSLAESAKVPVTVVRIAGNEDKSVQDDIAHSLAPGMPIHHDDDDELAAAKGKRPVVVGVDGSETSRHALRFAIDFAALHHAPLQVMFCWQLKDLGEVPGYENAIASIGAGQDHAQDIVRRMIEQADIPDGLQVTGKAFHIAAAKGLTTASRFASHLVVGSRGLSGLDARFLGSVSRQILNFAECTVTIVH
;
A
#
# COMPACT_ATOMS: atom_id res chain seq x y z
N MET A 1 -24.57 24.32 17.05
CA MET A 1 -23.25 23.83 17.43
C MET A 1 -22.38 23.93 16.18
N THR A 2 -21.64 25.01 16.08
CA THR A 2 -20.72 25.32 14.97
C THR A 2 -19.47 24.48 15.16
N GLN A 3 -19.09 23.70 14.15
CA GLN A 3 -17.78 23.02 14.11
C GLN A 3 -16.67 24.07 14.19
N PRO A 4 -15.61 23.87 14.99
CA PRO A 4 -14.48 24.77 14.98
C PRO A 4 -13.75 24.65 13.63
N ASP A 5 -13.46 25.79 13.05
CA ASP A 5 -12.74 25.93 11.78
C ASP A 5 -11.36 25.24 11.87
N VAL A 6 -11.08 24.44 10.86
CA VAL A 6 -9.75 23.85 10.62
C VAL A 6 -8.82 24.99 10.22
N ASN A 7 -7.85 25.33 11.07
CA ASN A 7 -6.82 26.30 10.71
C ASN A 7 -5.89 25.66 9.67
N ILE A 8 -6.11 25.99 8.42
CA ILE A 8 -5.21 25.65 7.30
C ILE A 8 -4.33 26.87 7.07
N GLU A 9 -3.18 26.93 7.71
CA GLU A 9 -2.15 27.88 7.34
C GLU A 9 -1.27 27.27 6.25
N SER A 10 -1.62 27.51 5.02
CA SER A 10 -0.80 27.82 3.83
C SER A 10 -1.66 27.69 2.58
N GLU A 11 -1.60 28.70 1.71
CA GLU A 11 -2.26 28.66 0.40
C GLU A 11 -1.75 27.49 -0.43
N PRO A 12 -2.65 26.75 -1.13
CA PRO A 12 -2.24 25.65 -1.98
C PRO A 12 -1.47 26.20 -3.18
N ARG A 13 -0.19 25.85 -3.30
CA ARG A 13 0.46 25.87 -4.61
C ARG A 13 -0.15 24.76 -5.44
N THR A 14 -0.89 25.12 -6.46
CA THR A 14 -1.41 24.22 -7.48
C THR A 14 -0.24 23.69 -8.30
N SER A 15 0.27 22.50 -7.95
CA SER A 15 1.04 21.69 -8.87
C SER A 15 0.01 21.00 -9.79
N ASP A 16 0.22 21.09 -11.09
CA ASP A 16 -0.65 20.53 -12.12
C ASP A 16 -1.12 19.11 -11.81
N GLY A 17 -2.37 18.98 -11.35
CA GLY A 17 -3.15 17.73 -11.36
C GLY A 17 -2.67 16.57 -10.49
N ALA A 18 -1.60 16.72 -9.73
CA ALA A 18 -1.03 15.66 -8.92
C ALA A 18 -1.27 15.94 -7.42
N GLY A 19 -2.13 15.18 -6.77
CA GLY A 19 -2.37 15.28 -5.33
C GLY A 19 -1.09 15.06 -4.49
N ASP A 20 -1.07 15.63 -3.28
CA ASP A 20 0.02 15.46 -2.32
C ASP A 20 0.07 14.01 -1.80
N ILE A 21 1.23 13.59 -1.27
CA ILE A 21 1.35 12.39 -0.45
C ILE A 21 0.99 12.79 0.99
N VAL A 22 -0.11 12.28 1.51
CA VAL A 22 -0.54 12.55 2.89
C VAL A 22 0.01 11.48 3.80
N VAL A 23 0.78 11.83 4.83
CA VAL A 23 1.36 10.87 5.77
C VAL A 23 0.94 11.15 7.21
N GLY A 24 0.43 10.11 7.90
CA GLY A 24 0.08 10.18 9.32
C GLY A 24 1.32 10.09 10.21
N VAL A 25 1.51 11.08 11.09
CA VAL A 25 2.63 11.15 12.04
C VAL A 25 2.05 11.29 13.46
N ASP A 26 2.44 10.40 14.37
CA ASP A 26 1.99 10.37 15.77
C ASP A 26 3.13 10.25 16.78
N GLY A 27 4.38 10.42 16.34
CA GLY A 27 5.57 10.34 17.17
C GLY A 27 6.08 8.91 17.41
N SER A 28 5.44 7.90 16.85
CA SER A 28 5.91 6.52 16.90
C SER A 28 7.02 6.25 15.88
N GLU A 29 7.89 5.27 16.14
CA GLU A 29 8.94 4.85 15.20
C GLU A 29 8.34 4.40 13.84
N GLU A 30 7.18 3.76 13.89
CA GLU A 30 6.47 3.34 12.69
C GLU A 30 5.97 4.54 11.86
N SER A 31 5.50 5.60 12.51
CA SER A 31 5.11 6.83 11.82
C SER A 31 6.30 7.57 11.24
N PHE A 32 7.46 7.55 11.90
CA PHE A 32 8.71 8.08 11.36
C PHE A 32 9.18 7.28 10.15
N THR A 33 9.08 5.97 10.19
CA THR A 33 9.37 5.11 9.02
C THR A 33 8.44 5.43 7.84
N ALA A 34 7.15 5.67 8.11
CA ALA A 34 6.18 6.08 7.09
C ALA A 34 6.52 7.45 6.50
N LEU A 35 6.89 8.42 7.34
CA LEU A 35 7.32 9.75 6.90
C LEU A 35 8.58 9.68 6.04
N GLN A 36 9.59 8.92 6.47
CA GLN A 36 10.81 8.71 5.70
C GLN A 36 10.52 8.08 4.33
N TRP A 37 9.61 7.12 4.28
CA TRP A 37 9.18 6.52 3.03
C TRP A 37 8.49 7.55 2.13
N ALA A 38 7.55 8.34 2.67
CA ALA A 38 6.81 9.38 1.93
C ALA A 38 7.74 10.47 1.37
N LEU A 39 8.74 10.90 2.14
CA LEU A 39 9.73 11.89 1.70
C LEU A 39 10.61 11.36 0.55
N ARG A 40 11.04 10.08 0.62
CA ARG A 40 11.78 9.45 -0.50
C ARG A 40 10.92 9.33 -1.74
N GLU A 41 9.66 8.95 -1.59
CA GLU A 41 8.69 8.86 -2.69
C GLU A 41 8.46 10.23 -3.34
N ALA A 42 8.30 11.27 -2.52
CA ALA A 42 8.16 12.65 -2.98
C ALA A 42 9.41 13.14 -3.73
N SER A 43 10.58 12.82 -3.23
CA SER A 43 11.86 13.15 -3.89
C SER A 43 11.98 12.51 -5.29
N LEU A 44 11.46 11.30 -5.48
CA LEU A 44 11.45 10.60 -6.77
C LEU A 44 10.37 11.13 -7.70
N SER A 45 9.18 11.41 -7.18
CA SER A 45 8.00 11.77 -7.96
C SER A 45 7.82 13.28 -8.19
N GLY A 46 8.59 14.12 -7.48
CA GLY A 46 8.43 15.58 -7.50
C GLY A 46 7.15 16.08 -6.82
N ARG A 47 6.49 15.25 -6.00
CA ARG A 47 5.24 15.58 -5.29
C ARG A 47 5.52 16.25 -3.97
N ALA A 48 4.51 16.96 -3.44
CA ALA A 48 4.55 17.47 -2.08
C ALA A 48 4.14 16.38 -1.07
N VAL A 49 4.67 16.48 0.15
CA VAL A 49 4.28 15.69 1.30
C VAL A 49 3.50 16.56 2.26
N ASN A 50 2.35 16.07 2.73
CA ASN A 50 1.64 16.67 3.84
C ASN A 50 1.74 15.75 5.06
N ALA A 51 2.58 16.12 6.03
CA ALA A 51 2.70 15.42 7.31
C ALA A 51 1.56 15.84 8.23
N VAL A 52 0.70 14.88 8.58
CA VAL A 52 -0.54 15.12 9.33
C VAL A 52 -0.46 14.51 10.71
N TYR A 53 -0.61 15.32 11.73
CA TYR A 53 -0.85 14.87 13.09
C TYR A 53 -2.33 15.10 13.45
N ALA A 54 -3.10 14.02 13.46
CA ALA A 54 -4.48 14.02 13.94
C ALA A 54 -4.49 13.68 15.44
N TRP A 55 -5.00 14.59 16.25
CA TRP A 55 -4.97 14.48 17.70
C TRP A 55 -6.34 14.70 18.33
N THR A 56 -6.55 14.06 19.48
CA THR A 56 -7.73 14.30 20.33
C THR A 56 -7.24 14.68 21.71
N HIS A 57 -7.99 15.54 22.38
CA HIS A 57 -7.63 15.91 23.75
C HIS A 57 -7.72 14.66 24.64
N SER A 58 -6.63 14.35 25.31
CA SER A 58 -6.52 13.22 26.26
C SER A 58 -6.21 13.73 27.68
N TRP A 59 -6.48 12.93 28.69
CA TRP A 59 -6.34 13.30 30.09
C TRP A 59 -4.92 13.71 30.51
N ASP A 60 -3.90 13.23 29.83
CA ASP A 60 -2.48 13.54 30.04
C ASP A 60 -2.08 14.91 29.47
N MET A 61 -2.89 15.49 28.60
CA MET A 61 -2.72 16.85 28.08
C MET A 61 -3.20 17.95 29.06
N GLY A 62 -3.68 17.57 30.23
CA GLY A 62 -4.20 18.48 31.27
C GLY A 62 -5.68 18.82 31.07
N ALA A 63 -6.11 20.00 31.58
CA ALA A 63 -7.49 20.44 31.41
C ALA A 63 -7.80 20.76 29.95
N GLN A 64 -8.98 20.35 29.49
CA GLN A 64 -9.44 20.72 28.14
C GLN A 64 -9.47 22.25 27.98
N PRO A 65 -8.92 22.80 26.89
CA PRO A 65 -9.02 24.23 26.64
C PRO A 65 -10.46 24.72 26.72
N ASP A 66 -10.70 25.80 27.43
CA ASP A 66 -12.03 26.33 27.75
C ASP A 66 -12.41 27.57 26.92
N ASN A 67 -11.47 28.11 26.16
CA ASN A 67 -11.65 29.29 25.34
C ASN A 67 -10.83 29.19 24.02
N PRO A 68 -11.14 30.04 23.01
CA PRO A 68 -10.45 30.02 21.70
C PRO A 68 -8.94 30.21 21.80
N ASP A 69 -8.48 31.15 22.65
CA ASP A 69 -7.03 31.43 22.79
C ASP A 69 -6.26 30.22 23.37
N ALA A 70 -6.87 29.48 24.28
CA ALA A 70 -6.28 28.25 24.83
C ALA A 70 -6.22 27.14 23.78
N TRP A 71 -7.22 27.04 22.91
CA TRP A 71 -7.22 26.12 21.78
C TRP A 71 -6.14 26.47 20.76
N GLU A 72 -6.00 27.75 20.40
CA GLU A 72 -4.97 28.23 19.50
C GLU A 72 -3.56 27.92 20.05
N LYS A 73 -3.33 28.20 21.34
CA LYS A 73 -2.07 27.86 22.00
C LYS A 73 -1.78 26.36 21.99
N ALA A 74 -2.79 25.53 22.25
CA ALA A 74 -2.63 24.06 22.20
C ALA A 74 -2.32 23.58 20.78
N SER A 75 -3.03 24.08 19.77
CA SER A 75 -2.79 23.75 18.36
C SER A 75 -1.37 24.15 17.92
N LYS A 76 -0.90 25.33 18.32
CA LYS A 76 0.44 25.80 18.03
C LYS A 76 1.52 24.87 18.64
N ALA A 77 1.38 24.53 19.92
CA ALA A 77 2.29 23.62 20.59
C ALA A 77 2.34 22.23 19.91
N ILE A 78 1.21 21.75 19.43
CA ILE A 78 1.11 20.48 18.69
C ILE A 78 1.77 20.57 17.31
N THR A 79 1.63 21.72 16.63
CA THR A 79 2.30 21.95 15.34
C THR A 79 3.82 22.07 15.52
N GLU A 80 4.29 22.70 16.60
CA GLU A 80 5.72 22.72 16.96
C GLU A 80 6.26 21.31 17.22
N GLN A 81 5.51 20.49 17.95
CA GLN A 81 5.87 19.08 18.18
C GLN A 81 5.91 18.27 16.88
N LEU A 82 4.97 18.49 15.96
CA LEU A 82 4.98 17.85 14.64
C LEU A 82 6.24 18.24 13.85
N LEU A 83 6.63 19.51 13.91
CA LEU A 83 7.86 19.99 13.27
C LEU A 83 9.10 19.30 13.83
N ASP A 84 9.19 19.13 15.15
CA ASP A 84 10.30 18.44 15.79
C ASP A 84 10.38 16.97 15.31
N TRP A 85 9.27 16.27 15.27
CA TRP A 85 9.19 14.88 14.76
C TRP A 85 9.59 14.78 13.29
N VAL A 86 9.15 15.73 12.47
CA VAL A 86 9.50 15.76 11.05
C VAL A 86 10.99 16.02 10.87
N ASN A 87 11.58 16.95 11.63
CA ASN A 87 13.02 17.22 11.61
C ASN A 87 13.83 15.98 12.03
N GLU A 88 13.41 15.29 13.08
CA GLU A 88 14.04 14.04 13.53
C GLU A 88 13.97 12.95 12.45
N ALA A 89 12.76 12.67 11.94
CA ALA A 89 12.53 11.61 10.97
C ALA A 89 13.16 11.87 9.60
N SER A 90 13.29 13.15 9.19
CA SER A 90 13.84 13.53 7.89
C SER A 90 15.38 13.64 7.88
N ALA A 91 16.03 13.48 9.03
CA ALA A 91 17.48 13.58 9.13
C ALA A 91 18.19 12.63 8.14
N GLY A 92 19.02 13.19 7.25
CA GLY A 92 19.76 12.44 6.22
C GLY A 92 18.95 12.04 4.97
N ILE A 93 17.71 12.51 4.84
CA ILE A 93 16.89 12.33 3.63
C ILE A 93 16.97 13.62 2.81
N ALA A 94 17.37 13.48 1.54
CA ALA A 94 17.32 14.59 0.59
C ALA A 94 15.86 14.78 0.11
N PHE A 95 15.24 15.91 0.45
CA PHE A 95 13.94 16.33 -0.05
C PHE A 95 13.91 17.87 -0.14
N ASP A 96 12.98 18.41 -0.91
CA ASP A 96 12.77 19.84 -1.02
C ASP A 96 11.85 20.32 0.13
N PRO A 97 12.33 21.16 1.07
CA PRO A 97 11.52 21.66 2.17
C PRO A 97 10.27 22.45 1.71
N ASP A 98 10.30 23.08 0.53
CA ASP A 98 9.17 23.82 -0.02
C ASP A 98 8.02 22.88 -0.43
N ASN A 99 8.30 21.59 -0.59
CA ASN A 99 7.33 20.55 -0.88
C ASN A 99 6.84 19.81 0.38
N LEU A 100 7.14 20.32 1.58
CA LEU A 100 6.66 19.76 2.84
C LEU A 100 5.63 20.68 3.50
N LYS A 101 4.45 20.14 3.75
CA LYS A 101 3.39 20.77 4.55
C LYS A 101 3.27 20.07 5.89
N LEU A 102 2.93 20.85 6.92
CA LEU A 102 2.62 20.34 8.26
C LEU A 102 1.16 20.67 8.58
N THR A 103 0.39 19.67 8.92
CA THR A 103 -1.03 19.83 9.26
C THR A 103 -1.30 19.19 10.62
N SER A 104 -1.73 19.98 11.58
CA SER A 104 -2.32 19.47 12.83
C SER A 104 -3.84 19.57 12.77
N VAL A 105 -4.55 18.50 13.12
CA VAL A 105 -6.01 18.47 13.06
C VAL A 105 -6.60 17.87 14.34
N HIS A 106 -7.56 18.57 14.93
CA HIS A 106 -8.27 18.06 16.11
C HIS A 106 -9.35 17.07 15.70
N ALA A 107 -8.94 15.83 15.49
CA ALA A 107 -9.79 14.72 15.08
C ALA A 107 -9.15 13.39 15.46
N SER A 108 -9.90 12.28 15.40
CA SER A 108 -9.29 10.95 15.45
C SER A 108 -8.36 10.73 14.26
N GLY A 109 -7.34 9.88 14.40
CA GLY A 109 -6.38 9.59 13.32
C GLY A 109 -7.06 9.18 12.02
N THR A 110 -8.07 8.31 12.07
CA THR A 110 -8.84 7.89 10.89
C THR A 110 -9.60 9.07 10.26
N THR A 111 -10.33 9.84 11.06
CA THR A 111 -11.14 10.96 10.57
C THR A 111 -10.26 12.05 9.96
N GLY A 112 -9.19 12.44 10.65
CA GLY A 112 -8.27 13.47 10.16
C GLY A 112 -7.60 13.08 8.86
N LEU A 113 -7.04 11.87 8.78
CA LEU A 113 -6.37 11.41 7.57
C LEU A 113 -7.32 11.21 6.38
N LEU A 114 -8.56 10.74 6.61
CA LEU A 114 -9.57 10.64 5.54
C LEU A 114 -10.01 12.02 5.04
N GLN A 115 -10.14 13.00 5.94
CA GLN A 115 -10.54 14.35 5.57
C GLN A 115 -9.43 15.08 4.79
N ILE A 116 -8.22 15.08 5.31
CA ILE A 116 -7.05 15.74 4.68
C ILE A 116 -6.60 15.01 3.41
N GLY A 117 -6.70 13.68 3.39
CA GLY A 117 -6.28 12.85 2.27
C GLY A 117 -7.35 12.57 1.23
N ALA A 118 -8.50 13.24 1.25
CA ALA A 118 -9.63 12.94 0.36
C ALA A 118 -9.27 13.05 -1.14
N ASP A 119 -8.41 14.01 -1.49
CA ASP A 119 -7.92 14.27 -2.86
C ASP A 119 -6.41 14.04 -2.98
N ALA A 120 -5.81 13.30 -2.03
CA ALA A 120 -4.40 12.97 -2.06
C ALA A 120 -4.08 11.97 -3.19
N GLN A 121 -2.82 11.95 -3.61
CA GLN A 121 -2.34 10.87 -4.46
C GLN A 121 -2.40 9.53 -3.73
N GLN A 122 -2.03 9.54 -2.45
CA GLN A 122 -2.15 8.40 -1.54
C GLN A 122 -2.08 8.86 -0.08
N ILE A 123 -2.64 8.04 0.82
CA ILE A 123 -2.47 8.18 2.27
C ILE A 123 -1.45 7.14 2.73
N VAL A 124 -0.44 7.59 3.49
CA VAL A 124 0.66 6.77 3.97
C VAL A 124 0.61 6.69 5.49
N VAL A 125 0.72 5.49 6.04
CA VAL A 125 0.79 5.25 7.49
C VAL A 125 1.80 4.16 7.82
N GLY A 126 2.39 4.23 9.01
CA GLY A 126 3.24 3.19 9.54
C GLY A 126 2.44 1.98 10.00
N ARG A 127 3.02 0.80 9.89
CA ARG A 127 2.45 -0.42 10.45
C ARG A 127 2.87 -0.56 11.90
N ARG A 128 1.92 -0.49 12.83
CA ARG A 128 2.19 -0.67 14.25
C ARG A 128 2.75 -2.08 14.52
N SER A 129 3.95 -2.16 15.08
CA SER A 129 4.54 -3.40 15.53
C SER A 129 4.16 -3.66 16.99
N LEU A 130 3.25 -4.58 17.21
CA LEU A 130 2.98 -5.09 18.55
C LEU A 130 3.94 -6.26 18.83
N GLY A 131 5.20 -6.00 19.19
CA GLY A 131 6.18 -6.97 19.69
C GLY A 131 6.18 -8.39 19.07
N ARG A 132 7.19 -9.20 19.33
CA ARG A 132 7.36 -10.57 18.77
C ARG A 132 6.20 -11.55 19.04
N VAL A 133 5.34 -11.29 20.01
CA VAL A 133 4.28 -12.23 20.46
C VAL A 133 2.92 -11.94 19.82
N THR A 134 2.69 -10.73 19.31
CA THR A 134 1.40 -10.31 18.76
C THR A 134 1.50 -9.95 17.26
N ARG A 135 2.08 -10.83 16.46
CA ARG A 135 2.25 -10.70 15.00
C ARG A 135 0.95 -10.51 14.19
N TRP A 136 -0.22 -10.50 14.83
CA TRP A 136 -1.49 -10.78 14.20
C TRP A 136 -2.46 -9.58 14.08
N PHE A 137 -2.05 -8.36 14.48
CA PHE A 137 -2.96 -7.21 14.40
C PHE A 137 -2.38 -6.06 13.60
N VAL A 138 -3.01 -5.77 12.45
CA VAL A 138 -2.95 -4.43 11.83
C VAL A 138 -3.60 -3.45 12.80
N GLY A 139 -2.98 -2.30 13.04
CA GLY A 139 -3.59 -1.26 13.85
C GLY A 139 -4.99 -0.89 13.31
N SER A 140 -5.89 -0.54 14.18
CA SER A 140 -7.25 -0.13 13.81
C SER A 140 -7.25 1.00 12.77
N LEU A 141 -6.26 1.89 12.82
CA LEU A 141 -6.08 3.00 11.88
C LEU A 141 -5.88 2.51 10.45
N SER A 142 -4.89 1.63 10.20
CA SER A 142 -4.58 1.14 8.85
C SER A 142 -5.74 0.38 8.22
N SER A 143 -6.44 -0.45 9.02
CA SER A 143 -7.64 -1.17 8.56
C SER A 143 -8.77 -0.21 8.23
N SER A 144 -9.05 0.77 9.10
CA SER A 144 -10.13 1.73 8.88
C SER A 144 -9.86 2.64 7.67
N LEU A 145 -8.61 3.04 7.45
CA LEU A 145 -8.21 3.80 6.26
C LEU A 145 -8.39 2.95 5.00
N ALA A 146 -7.90 1.71 4.98
CA ALA A 146 -8.03 0.80 3.84
C ALA A 146 -9.49 0.42 3.52
N GLU A 147 -10.40 0.53 4.49
CA GLU A 147 -11.84 0.32 4.27
C GLU A 147 -12.57 1.57 3.76
N SER A 148 -12.13 2.76 4.18
CA SER A 148 -12.91 4.00 4.04
C SER A 148 -12.33 5.03 3.08
N ALA A 149 -11.04 4.94 2.74
CA ALA A 149 -10.40 5.84 1.81
C ALA A 149 -10.94 5.65 0.38
N LYS A 150 -10.87 6.71 -0.41
CA LYS A 150 -11.17 6.69 -1.85
C LYS A 150 -9.91 6.77 -2.70
N VAL A 151 -8.79 7.02 -2.05
CA VAL A 151 -7.45 7.10 -2.64
C VAL A 151 -6.60 5.91 -2.16
N PRO A 152 -5.53 5.55 -2.84
CA PRO A 152 -4.64 4.49 -2.41
C PRO A 152 -4.16 4.68 -0.96
N VAL A 153 -4.11 3.60 -0.19
CA VAL A 153 -3.60 3.59 1.19
C VAL A 153 -2.36 2.73 1.26
N THR A 154 -1.24 3.34 1.60
CA THR A 154 0.05 2.65 1.76
C THR A 154 0.38 2.45 3.23
N VAL A 155 0.59 1.20 3.61
CA VAL A 155 1.00 0.80 4.96
C VAL A 155 2.48 0.39 4.91
N VAL A 156 3.33 1.25 5.45
CA VAL A 156 4.79 1.12 5.34
C VAL A 156 5.32 0.10 6.34
N ARG A 157 6.18 -0.77 5.84
CA ARG A 157 6.95 -1.73 6.62
C ARG A 157 8.35 -1.90 6.04
N ILE A 158 9.33 -2.20 6.88
CA ILE A 158 10.66 -2.60 6.44
C ILE A 158 10.57 -4.04 5.90
N ALA A 159 10.99 -4.26 4.66
CA ALA A 159 11.03 -5.59 4.06
C ALA A 159 12.09 -6.48 4.75
N GLY A 160 11.79 -7.78 4.91
CA GLY A 160 12.76 -8.78 5.40
C GLY A 160 13.98 -8.92 4.45
N ASN A 161 15.11 -9.43 4.98
CA ASN A 161 16.37 -9.62 4.26
C ASN A 161 16.53 -11.07 3.75
N GLU A 162 15.62 -11.57 2.92
CA GLU A 162 15.74 -12.93 2.37
C GLU A 162 16.05 -12.88 0.85
N ASP A 163 17.07 -13.66 0.43
CA ASP A 163 17.60 -13.66 -0.95
C ASP A 163 16.96 -14.70 -1.89
N LYS A 164 15.82 -15.29 -1.52
CA LYS A 164 15.12 -16.26 -2.35
C LYS A 164 14.17 -15.58 -3.34
N SER A 165 13.99 -16.18 -4.52
CA SER A 165 13.01 -15.70 -5.48
C SER A 165 11.57 -15.93 -5.01
N VAL A 166 10.65 -15.07 -5.41
CA VAL A 166 9.21 -15.23 -5.10
C VAL A 166 8.68 -16.54 -5.65
N GLN A 167 9.15 -16.94 -6.85
CA GLN A 167 8.75 -18.19 -7.49
C GLN A 167 9.19 -19.41 -6.70
N ASP A 168 10.44 -19.42 -6.17
CA ASP A 168 10.98 -20.54 -5.39
C ASP A 168 10.16 -20.78 -4.13
N ASP A 169 9.80 -19.73 -3.42
CA ASP A 169 9.03 -19.88 -2.17
C ASP A 169 7.59 -20.33 -2.44
N ILE A 170 6.96 -19.83 -3.50
CA ILE A 170 5.63 -20.28 -3.93
C ILE A 170 5.69 -21.71 -4.44
N ALA A 171 6.69 -22.06 -5.25
CA ALA A 171 6.88 -23.42 -5.75
C ALA A 171 7.12 -24.43 -4.61
N HIS A 172 7.95 -24.09 -3.63
CA HIS A 172 8.13 -24.89 -2.41
C HIS A 172 6.84 -25.05 -1.60
N SER A 173 6.01 -24.03 -1.54
CA SER A 173 4.71 -24.08 -0.85
C SER A 173 3.71 -25.00 -1.56
N LEU A 174 3.83 -25.16 -2.88
CA LEU A 174 2.93 -25.99 -3.70
C LEU A 174 3.38 -27.43 -3.77
N ALA A 175 4.69 -27.69 -3.80
CA ALA A 175 5.28 -29.03 -3.96
C ALA A 175 6.51 -29.22 -3.05
N PRO A 176 6.32 -29.38 -1.73
CA PRO A 176 7.42 -29.57 -0.80
C PRO A 176 8.26 -30.80 -1.18
N GLY A 177 9.58 -30.61 -1.34
CA GLY A 177 10.52 -31.68 -1.65
C GLY A 177 10.68 -32.03 -3.14
N MET A 178 9.98 -31.35 -4.04
CA MET A 178 10.22 -31.41 -5.48
C MET A 178 11.38 -30.50 -5.88
N PRO A 179 12.28 -30.89 -6.80
CA PRO A 179 13.28 -29.98 -7.32
C PRO A 179 12.60 -28.87 -8.12
N ILE A 180 13.02 -27.64 -7.86
CA ILE A 180 12.55 -26.48 -8.63
C ILE A 180 13.29 -26.49 -9.96
N HIS A 181 12.55 -26.60 -11.06
CA HIS A 181 13.10 -26.31 -12.37
C HIS A 181 13.07 -24.79 -12.56
N HIS A 182 14.25 -24.19 -12.56
CA HIS A 182 14.42 -22.81 -12.98
C HIS A 182 14.27 -22.79 -14.50
N ASP A 183 13.11 -22.39 -14.99
CA ASP A 183 13.01 -21.90 -16.36
C ASP A 183 13.74 -20.55 -16.41
N ASP A 184 14.29 -20.18 -17.58
CA ASP A 184 15.22 -19.07 -17.83
C ASP A 184 14.76 -17.66 -17.37
N ASP A 185 13.73 -17.58 -16.53
CA ASP A 185 13.19 -16.33 -15.91
C ASP A 185 14.06 -15.82 -14.72
N ASP A 186 15.12 -16.51 -14.33
CA ASP A 186 16.09 -16.08 -13.31
C ASP A 186 16.87 -14.81 -13.71
N GLU A 187 16.85 -14.42 -14.99
CA GLU A 187 17.43 -13.16 -15.43
C GLU A 187 16.76 -11.93 -14.78
N LEU A 188 15.48 -12.01 -14.40
CA LEU A 188 14.76 -10.88 -13.82
C LEU A 188 15.17 -10.60 -12.37
N ALA A 189 15.36 -11.62 -11.57
CA ALA A 189 15.83 -11.50 -10.18
C ALA A 189 17.33 -11.14 -10.12
N ALA A 190 18.11 -11.68 -11.05
CA ALA A 190 19.56 -11.42 -11.19
C ALA A 190 19.85 -10.03 -11.79
N ALA A 191 18.94 -9.49 -12.60
CA ALA A 191 19.15 -8.26 -13.38
C ALA A 191 19.14 -6.97 -12.58
N LYS A 192 19.71 -6.90 -11.42
CA LYS A 192 20.14 -5.66 -10.70
C LYS A 192 20.01 -5.70 -9.18
N GLY A 193 19.77 -6.86 -8.57
CA GLY A 193 19.70 -6.95 -7.08
C GLY A 193 18.54 -6.16 -6.44
N LYS A 194 17.54 -5.71 -7.22
CA LYS A 194 16.35 -5.03 -6.71
C LYS A 194 15.22 -6.02 -6.52
N ARG A 195 14.62 -6.00 -5.34
CA ARG A 195 13.40 -6.77 -5.07
C ARG A 195 12.26 -6.27 -5.95
N PRO A 196 11.43 -7.16 -6.52
CA PRO A 196 10.34 -6.76 -7.40
C PRO A 196 9.23 -6.02 -6.65
N VAL A 197 8.51 -5.18 -7.37
CA VAL A 197 7.15 -4.78 -7.02
C VAL A 197 6.23 -5.92 -7.43
N VAL A 198 5.38 -6.37 -6.52
CA VAL A 198 4.40 -7.43 -6.79
C VAL A 198 3.01 -6.82 -6.82
N VAL A 199 2.19 -7.16 -7.81
CA VAL A 199 0.78 -6.80 -7.85
C VAL A 199 -0.10 -8.03 -7.93
N GLY A 200 -1.06 -8.14 -7.00
CA GLY A 200 -2.10 -9.17 -7.02
C GLY A 200 -3.26 -8.74 -7.91
N VAL A 201 -3.58 -9.57 -8.90
CA VAL A 201 -4.70 -9.32 -9.82
C VAL A 201 -5.69 -10.49 -9.82
N ASP A 202 -6.96 -10.20 -10.18
CA ASP A 202 -8.02 -11.20 -10.32
C ASP A 202 -8.94 -10.93 -11.53
N GLY A 203 -8.58 -9.95 -12.37
CA GLY A 203 -9.36 -9.55 -13.53
C GLY A 203 -10.46 -8.52 -13.23
N SER A 204 -10.69 -8.14 -11.97
CA SER A 204 -11.62 -7.09 -11.59
C SER A 204 -11.16 -5.70 -12.03
N GLU A 205 -12.07 -4.73 -12.08
CA GLU A 205 -11.75 -3.33 -12.36
C GLU A 205 -10.77 -2.76 -11.31
N THR A 206 -11.01 -3.04 -10.04
CA THR A 206 -10.13 -2.61 -8.95
C THR A 206 -8.73 -3.19 -9.10
N SER A 207 -8.60 -4.44 -9.56
CA SER A 207 -7.27 -5.02 -9.81
C SER A 207 -6.58 -4.42 -11.05
N ARG A 208 -7.32 -3.85 -12.02
CA ARG A 208 -6.72 -3.03 -13.10
C ARG A 208 -6.19 -1.70 -12.59
N HIS A 209 -6.90 -1.05 -11.66
CA HIS A 209 -6.38 0.15 -10.98
C HIS A 209 -5.12 -0.17 -10.17
N ALA A 210 -5.11 -1.30 -9.46
CA ALA A 210 -3.94 -1.77 -8.72
C ALA A 210 -2.75 -2.04 -9.66
N LEU A 211 -3.00 -2.66 -10.83
CA LEU A 211 -1.95 -2.89 -11.83
C LEU A 211 -1.37 -1.56 -12.36
N ARG A 212 -2.22 -0.58 -12.68
CA ARG A 212 -1.75 0.75 -13.12
C ARG A 212 -0.88 1.41 -12.07
N PHE A 213 -1.36 1.46 -10.81
CA PHE A 213 -0.56 1.99 -9.70
C PHE A 213 0.79 1.28 -9.57
N ALA A 214 0.81 -0.06 -9.68
CA ALA A 214 2.04 -0.85 -9.57
C ALA A 214 3.01 -0.60 -10.74
N ILE A 215 2.50 -0.38 -11.95
CA ILE A 215 3.31 0.01 -13.13
C ILE A 215 3.98 1.36 -12.88
N ASP A 216 3.22 2.38 -12.49
CA ASP A 216 3.74 3.72 -12.23
C ASP A 216 4.78 3.70 -11.12
N PHE A 217 4.49 2.96 -10.03
CA PHE A 217 5.39 2.80 -8.91
C PHE A 217 6.68 2.06 -9.30
N ALA A 218 6.57 0.93 -10.00
CA ALA A 218 7.74 0.15 -10.43
C ALA A 218 8.62 0.93 -11.42
N ALA A 219 8.01 1.68 -12.36
CA ALA A 219 8.72 2.54 -13.30
C ALA A 219 9.49 3.65 -12.57
N LEU A 220 8.85 4.35 -11.61
CA LEU A 220 9.46 5.39 -10.81
C LEU A 220 10.68 4.88 -10.02
N HIS A 221 10.57 3.69 -9.47
CA HIS A 221 11.63 3.04 -8.68
C HIS A 221 12.66 2.28 -9.52
N HIS A 222 12.48 2.20 -10.84
CA HIS A 222 13.29 1.35 -11.73
C HIS A 222 13.39 -0.09 -11.20
N ALA A 223 12.27 -0.64 -10.71
CA ALA A 223 12.16 -1.97 -10.16
C ALA A 223 11.42 -2.91 -11.12
N PRO A 224 11.75 -4.21 -11.16
CA PRO A 224 10.95 -5.16 -11.93
C PRO A 224 9.55 -5.29 -11.34
N LEU A 225 8.54 -5.49 -12.20
CA LEU A 225 7.14 -5.69 -11.81
C LEU A 225 6.75 -7.15 -12.03
N GLN A 226 6.19 -7.78 -10.99
CA GLN A 226 5.62 -9.12 -11.07
C GLN A 226 4.10 -9.06 -10.89
N VAL A 227 3.36 -9.42 -11.94
CA VAL A 227 1.90 -9.52 -11.92
C VAL A 227 1.52 -10.94 -11.53
N MET A 228 0.78 -11.10 -10.42
CA MET A 228 0.42 -12.40 -9.87
C MET A 228 -1.09 -12.60 -9.83
N PHE A 229 -1.57 -13.67 -10.43
CA PHE A 229 -2.93 -14.17 -10.22
C PHE A 229 -2.89 -15.46 -9.43
N CYS A 230 -3.25 -15.40 -8.15
CA CYS A 230 -3.43 -16.57 -7.31
C CYS A 230 -4.89 -17.00 -7.38
N TRP A 231 -5.16 -18.21 -7.90
CA TRP A 231 -6.50 -18.65 -8.26
C TRP A 231 -6.87 -20.03 -7.66
N GLN A 232 -8.15 -20.25 -7.51
CA GLN A 232 -8.78 -21.55 -7.29
C GLN A 232 -9.91 -21.70 -8.31
N LEU A 233 -10.39 -22.92 -8.58
CA LEU A 233 -11.43 -23.14 -9.61
C LEU A 233 -12.66 -22.24 -9.45
N LYS A 234 -13.05 -21.93 -8.23
CA LYS A 234 -14.16 -21.02 -7.91
C LYS A 234 -13.92 -19.55 -8.31
N ASP A 235 -12.67 -19.15 -8.50
CA ASP A 235 -12.25 -17.76 -8.75
C ASP A 235 -12.12 -17.48 -10.26
N LEU A 236 -12.20 -18.51 -11.12
CA LEU A 236 -11.98 -18.40 -12.57
C LEU A 236 -13.22 -18.01 -13.37
N GLY A 237 -14.42 -18.10 -12.77
CA GLY A 237 -15.66 -17.98 -13.53
C GLY A 237 -15.86 -19.14 -14.50
N GLU A 238 -16.42 -18.86 -15.68
CA GLU A 238 -16.57 -19.86 -16.74
C GLU A 238 -15.23 -20.07 -17.47
N VAL A 239 -14.74 -21.31 -17.44
CA VAL A 239 -13.55 -21.71 -18.18
C VAL A 239 -13.96 -22.10 -19.59
N PRO A 240 -13.43 -21.47 -20.66
CA PRO A 240 -13.80 -21.77 -22.03
C PRO A 240 -13.70 -23.26 -22.37
N GLY A 241 -14.74 -23.81 -22.99
CA GLY A 241 -14.84 -25.24 -23.32
C GLY A 241 -15.33 -26.13 -22.17
N TYR A 242 -15.64 -25.56 -21.01
CA TYR A 242 -16.15 -26.27 -19.83
C TYR A 242 -17.45 -25.65 -19.27
N GLU A 243 -18.24 -24.99 -20.10
CA GLU A 243 -19.45 -24.23 -19.69
C GLU A 243 -20.49 -25.10 -18.96
N ASN A 244 -20.46 -26.44 -19.20
CA ASN A 244 -21.34 -27.41 -18.57
C ASN A 244 -20.61 -28.53 -17.82
N ALA A 245 -19.33 -28.35 -17.50
CA ALA A 245 -18.47 -29.36 -16.88
C ALA A 245 -17.47 -28.73 -15.88
N ILE A 246 -16.92 -29.55 -15.01
CA ILE A 246 -15.83 -29.12 -14.13
C ILE A 246 -14.53 -29.08 -14.95
N ALA A 247 -13.92 -27.92 -15.08
CA ALA A 247 -12.63 -27.76 -15.75
C ALA A 247 -11.53 -28.55 -15.02
N SER A 248 -10.60 -29.12 -15.80
CA SER A 248 -9.39 -29.70 -15.23
C SER A 248 -8.49 -28.58 -14.64
N ILE A 249 -7.62 -28.93 -13.70
CA ILE A 249 -6.67 -27.97 -13.14
C ILE A 249 -5.77 -27.38 -14.25
N GLY A 250 -5.37 -28.18 -15.25
CA GLY A 250 -4.60 -27.72 -16.40
C GLY A 250 -5.35 -26.67 -17.21
N ALA A 251 -6.60 -26.93 -17.60
CA ALA A 251 -7.42 -25.97 -18.32
C ALA A 251 -7.67 -24.69 -17.49
N GLY A 252 -7.84 -24.83 -16.17
CA GLY A 252 -7.94 -23.70 -15.25
C GLY A 252 -6.64 -22.87 -15.20
N GLN A 253 -5.49 -23.55 -15.18
CA GLN A 253 -4.19 -22.87 -15.19
C GLN A 253 -3.97 -22.09 -16.50
N ASP A 254 -4.29 -22.69 -17.65
CA ASP A 254 -4.16 -22.03 -18.95
C ASP A 254 -5.08 -20.79 -19.02
N HIS A 255 -6.31 -20.93 -18.56
CA HIS A 255 -7.26 -19.80 -18.51
C HIS A 255 -6.80 -18.69 -17.56
N ALA A 256 -6.28 -19.04 -16.38
CA ALA A 256 -5.73 -18.08 -15.42
C ALA A 256 -4.52 -17.34 -16.01
N GLN A 257 -3.63 -18.05 -16.69
CA GLN A 257 -2.47 -17.44 -17.35
C GLN A 257 -2.90 -16.51 -18.50
N ASP A 258 -3.95 -16.85 -19.23
CA ASP A 258 -4.54 -15.99 -20.27
C ASP A 258 -5.15 -14.70 -19.68
N ILE A 259 -5.74 -14.76 -18.49
CA ILE A 259 -6.22 -13.56 -17.80
C ILE A 259 -5.06 -12.63 -17.50
N VAL A 260 -3.99 -13.14 -16.90
CA VAL A 260 -2.78 -12.35 -16.59
C VAL A 260 -2.20 -11.73 -17.86
N ARG A 261 -2.01 -12.54 -18.92
CA ARG A 261 -1.48 -12.05 -20.19
C ARG A 261 -2.32 -10.90 -20.76
N ARG A 262 -3.65 -11.06 -20.84
CA ARG A 262 -4.56 -10.01 -21.32
C ARG A 262 -4.51 -8.75 -20.48
N MET A 263 -4.38 -8.85 -19.17
CA MET A 263 -4.26 -7.68 -18.30
C MET A 263 -2.97 -6.91 -18.59
N ILE A 264 -1.85 -7.61 -18.81
CA ILE A 264 -0.57 -6.99 -19.14
C ILE A 264 -0.62 -6.36 -20.54
N GLU A 265 -1.17 -7.07 -21.56
CA GLU A 265 -1.31 -6.57 -22.92
C GLU A 265 -2.20 -5.32 -23.03
N GLN A 266 -3.18 -5.18 -22.14
CA GLN A 266 -4.10 -4.04 -22.08
C GLN A 266 -3.58 -2.88 -21.21
N ALA A 267 -2.48 -3.08 -20.51
CA ALA A 267 -1.88 -2.07 -19.66
C ALA A 267 -0.93 -1.18 -20.48
N ASP A 268 -0.87 0.10 -20.12
CA ASP A 268 0.10 1.05 -20.67
C ASP A 268 1.42 0.89 -19.90
N ILE A 269 2.34 0.10 -20.47
CA ILE A 269 3.62 -0.23 -19.84
C ILE A 269 4.70 0.67 -20.42
N PRO A 270 5.37 1.50 -19.59
CA PRO A 270 6.46 2.35 -20.04
C PRO A 270 7.64 1.54 -20.61
N ASP A 271 8.31 2.11 -21.62
CA ASP A 271 9.50 1.51 -22.22
C ASP A 271 10.58 1.25 -21.15
N GLY A 272 11.17 0.05 -21.18
CA GLY A 272 12.23 -0.36 -20.29
C GLY A 272 11.76 -0.91 -18.92
N LEU A 273 10.47 -0.90 -18.60
CA LEU A 273 9.95 -1.58 -17.43
C LEU A 273 9.88 -3.09 -17.68
N GLN A 274 10.60 -3.85 -16.86
CA GLN A 274 10.55 -5.31 -16.91
C GLN A 274 9.29 -5.80 -16.20
N VAL A 275 8.39 -6.46 -16.94
CA VAL A 275 7.12 -6.99 -16.41
C VAL A 275 7.05 -8.49 -16.66
N THR A 276 6.80 -9.25 -15.59
CA THR A 276 6.47 -10.68 -15.69
C THR A 276 5.07 -10.94 -15.16
N GLY A 277 4.37 -11.92 -15.75
CA GLY A 277 3.04 -12.30 -15.32
C GLY A 277 2.88 -13.79 -15.16
N LYS A 278 2.50 -14.23 -13.94
CA LYS A 278 2.28 -15.65 -13.65
C LYS A 278 0.98 -15.89 -12.87
N ALA A 279 0.31 -16.98 -13.24
CA ALA A 279 -0.85 -17.49 -12.52
C ALA A 279 -0.44 -18.70 -11.66
N PHE A 280 -0.93 -18.73 -10.41
CA PHE A 280 -0.61 -19.79 -9.43
C PHE A 280 -1.88 -20.40 -8.87
N HIS A 281 -1.99 -21.73 -8.94
CA HIS A 281 -3.09 -22.46 -8.32
C HIS A 281 -2.92 -22.54 -6.80
N ILE A 282 -3.20 -21.45 -6.12
CA ILE A 282 -3.09 -21.30 -4.66
C ILE A 282 -4.13 -20.27 -4.17
N ALA A 283 -4.54 -20.37 -2.92
CA ALA A 283 -5.40 -19.34 -2.32
C ALA A 283 -4.71 -17.97 -2.34
N ALA A 284 -5.39 -16.95 -2.85
CA ALA A 284 -4.83 -15.62 -3.12
C ALA A 284 -4.10 -15.00 -1.91
N ALA A 285 -4.73 -15.03 -0.74
CA ALA A 285 -4.10 -14.51 0.48
C ALA A 285 -2.80 -15.24 0.84
N LYS A 286 -2.75 -16.58 0.66
CA LYS A 286 -1.54 -17.35 0.94
C LYS A 286 -0.44 -17.01 -0.07
N GLY A 287 -0.74 -17.05 -1.36
CA GLY A 287 0.25 -16.79 -2.40
C GLY A 287 0.85 -15.38 -2.29
N LEU A 288 0.00 -14.35 -2.15
CA LEU A 288 0.45 -12.96 -2.06
C LEU A 288 1.18 -12.66 -0.74
N THR A 289 0.76 -13.27 0.39
CA THR A 289 1.51 -13.14 1.65
C THR A 289 2.90 -13.78 1.54
N THR A 290 3.01 -14.93 0.89
CA THR A 290 4.31 -15.56 0.61
C THR A 290 5.17 -14.66 -0.27
N ALA A 291 4.61 -14.11 -1.36
CA ALA A 291 5.30 -13.19 -2.25
C ALA A 291 5.82 -11.93 -1.53
N SER A 292 5.09 -11.44 -0.53
CA SER A 292 5.48 -10.24 0.22
C SER A 292 6.81 -10.37 0.97
N ARG A 293 7.29 -11.58 1.21
CA ARG A 293 8.60 -11.83 1.85
C ARG A 293 9.78 -11.41 0.97
N PHE A 294 9.58 -11.45 -0.34
CA PHE A 294 10.62 -11.19 -1.35
C PHE A 294 10.36 -9.92 -2.15
N ALA A 295 9.17 -9.36 -2.07
CA ALA A 295 8.80 -8.10 -2.70
C ALA A 295 9.39 -6.90 -1.96
N SER A 296 9.72 -5.83 -2.69
CA SER A 296 9.96 -4.50 -2.12
C SER A 296 8.64 -3.83 -1.74
N HIS A 297 7.59 -4.08 -2.53
CA HIS A 297 6.27 -3.50 -2.39
C HIS A 297 5.21 -4.45 -2.92
N LEU A 298 4.10 -4.60 -2.21
CA LEU A 298 2.96 -5.39 -2.64
C LEU A 298 1.74 -4.50 -2.86
N VAL A 299 1.17 -4.56 -4.06
CA VAL A 299 -0.02 -3.78 -4.44
C VAL A 299 -1.20 -4.72 -4.64
N VAL A 300 -2.34 -4.40 -4.05
CA VAL A 300 -3.58 -5.15 -4.25
C VAL A 300 -4.77 -4.21 -4.31
N GLY A 301 -5.82 -4.61 -5.01
CA GLY A 301 -7.09 -3.89 -4.98
C GLY A 301 -7.76 -4.00 -3.61
N SER A 302 -8.55 -3.02 -3.23
CA SER A 302 -9.34 -3.06 -1.99
C SER A 302 -10.37 -4.20 -2.00
N ARG A 303 -10.81 -4.62 -3.20
CA ARG A 303 -11.81 -5.68 -3.45
C ARG A 303 -11.43 -6.49 -4.67
N GLY A 304 -12.05 -7.66 -4.82
CA GLY A 304 -11.95 -8.52 -6.00
C GLY A 304 -13.32 -8.82 -6.60
N LEU A 305 -13.38 -9.78 -7.52
CA LEU A 305 -14.57 -10.18 -8.28
C LEU A 305 -15.79 -10.56 -7.42
N SER A 306 -15.57 -11.06 -6.20
CA SER A 306 -16.66 -11.52 -5.30
C SER A 306 -17.18 -10.46 -4.33
N GLY A 307 -16.70 -9.22 -4.42
CA GLY A 307 -17.06 -8.12 -3.50
C GLY A 307 -18.48 -7.62 -3.72
N LEU A 308 -19.43 -8.12 -2.95
CA LEU A 308 -20.85 -7.77 -3.05
C LEU A 308 -21.21 -6.42 -2.41
N ASP A 309 -20.41 -5.90 -1.49
CA ASP A 309 -20.70 -4.64 -0.78
C ASP A 309 -19.53 -3.64 -0.92
N ALA A 310 -19.87 -2.47 -1.47
CA ALA A 310 -18.89 -1.40 -1.74
C ALA A 310 -18.23 -0.80 -0.48
N ARG A 311 -18.70 -1.17 0.70
CA ARG A 311 -18.31 -0.57 1.99
C ARG A 311 -17.22 -1.33 2.74
N PHE A 312 -16.89 -2.57 2.33
CA PHE A 312 -15.97 -3.42 3.09
C PHE A 312 -14.72 -3.78 2.31
N LEU A 313 -13.60 -3.83 3.01
CA LEU A 313 -12.35 -4.37 2.48
C LEU A 313 -12.48 -5.85 2.18
N GLY A 314 -11.98 -6.29 1.02
CA GLY A 314 -11.97 -7.69 0.63
C GLY A 314 -11.20 -8.59 1.60
N SER A 315 -11.59 -9.86 1.69
CA SER A 315 -10.94 -10.81 2.61
C SER A 315 -9.46 -11.01 2.32
N VAL A 316 -9.06 -11.01 1.05
CA VAL A 316 -7.65 -11.10 0.61
C VAL A 316 -6.89 -9.87 1.06
N SER A 317 -7.38 -8.67 0.72
CA SER A 317 -6.73 -7.40 1.05
C SER A 317 -6.57 -7.22 2.57
N ARG A 318 -7.58 -7.62 3.35
CA ARG A 318 -7.51 -7.64 4.82
C ARG A 318 -6.43 -8.59 5.34
N GLN A 319 -6.31 -9.80 4.76
CA GLN A 319 -5.26 -10.74 5.15
C GLN A 319 -3.87 -10.23 4.76
N ILE A 320 -3.73 -9.62 3.58
CA ILE A 320 -2.48 -9.00 3.15
C ILE A 320 -2.04 -7.90 4.11
N LEU A 321 -2.94 -6.98 4.49
CA LEU A 321 -2.62 -5.95 5.48
C LEU A 321 -2.13 -6.55 6.80
N ASN A 322 -2.73 -7.66 7.24
CA ASN A 322 -2.35 -8.32 8.49
C ASN A 322 -0.99 -9.04 8.40
N PHE A 323 -0.72 -9.73 7.30
CA PHE A 323 0.33 -10.75 7.25
C PHE A 323 1.48 -10.45 6.29
N ALA A 324 1.34 -9.47 5.37
CA ALA A 324 2.44 -9.14 4.46
C ALA A 324 3.70 -8.68 5.22
N GLU A 325 4.85 -9.03 4.68
CA GLU A 325 6.17 -8.77 5.26
C GLU A 325 6.90 -7.60 4.60
N CYS A 326 6.32 -6.99 3.56
CA CYS A 326 6.79 -5.76 2.92
C CYS A 326 5.77 -4.63 3.06
N THR A 327 6.10 -3.45 2.54
CA THR A 327 5.16 -2.34 2.37
C THR A 327 4.01 -2.76 1.45
N VAL A 328 2.78 -2.37 1.80
CA VAL A 328 1.56 -2.74 1.07
C VAL A 328 0.79 -1.50 0.67
N THR A 329 0.34 -1.44 -0.58
CA THR A 329 -0.67 -0.46 -1.02
C THR A 329 -1.98 -1.14 -1.36
N ILE A 330 -3.06 -0.62 -0.78
CA ILE A 330 -4.44 -0.97 -1.11
C ILE A 330 -4.98 0.10 -2.06
N VAL A 331 -5.41 -0.30 -3.25
CA VAL A 331 -5.95 0.59 -4.31
C VAL A 331 -7.47 0.40 -4.40
N HIS A 332 -8.20 1.51 -4.53
CA HIS A 332 -9.67 1.57 -4.55
C HIS A 332 -10.24 1.73 -5.96
#